data_2ba00b8f7489a7f2be895735ac07c26e
#
_entry.id   2ba00b8f7489a7f2be895735ac07c26e
#
_cell.length_a   1.000
_cell.length_b   1.000
_cell.length_c   1.000
_cell.angle_alpha   90.00
_cell.angle_beta   90.00
_cell.angle_gamma   90.00
#
_symmetry.space_group_name_H-M   'P 1'
#
loop_
_entity.id
_entity.type
_entity.pdbx_description
1 polymer ?
#
loop_
_entity_poly.entity_id
_entity_poly.type
_entity_poly.pdbx_seq_one_letter_code
_entity_poly.pdbx_strand_id
1 'polypeptide(L)'
;EVYEIKSKTQLTRKLEKTVSYLDKCYQGQKNNKQVQQIKGMLREFEEELVWSHYGVQVKDISHLRLGFYKGDVFNEQPEFSRDVEPILKLLKELEPTIISMAMDPEGSGPDTHYKVLQSIAEAVRIWGQEKDLSNLKIWGYRNVWYRYDASEADLMIPVSLNSMSSLRE
;
A
#
# COMPACT_ATOMS: atom_id res chain seq x y z
N GLU A 1 -8.11 -8.89 -18.00
CA GLU A 1 -8.95 -9.13 -16.80
C GLU A 1 -9.97 -8.01 -16.59
N VAL A 2 -9.58 -6.70 -16.58
CA VAL A 2 -10.51 -5.57 -16.38
C VAL A 2 -11.56 -5.49 -17.48
N TYR A 3 -11.18 -5.81 -18.70
CA TYR A 3 -12.07 -5.93 -19.84
C TYR A 3 -12.01 -7.35 -20.36
N GLU A 4 -13.15 -8.00 -20.53
CA GLU A 4 -13.26 -9.29 -21.22
C GLU A 4 -12.97 -9.09 -22.71
N ILE A 5 -11.68 -9.10 -23.07
CA ILE A 5 -11.20 -8.77 -24.42
C ILE A 5 -10.86 -10.02 -25.17
N LYS A 6 -11.45 -10.16 -26.38
CA LYS A 6 -11.23 -11.29 -27.28
C LYS A 6 -10.34 -10.94 -28.49
N SER A 7 -10.04 -9.65 -28.71
CA SER A 7 -9.20 -9.21 -29.83
C SER A 7 -8.47 -7.89 -29.55
N LYS A 8 -7.34 -7.66 -30.26
CA LYS A 8 -6.56 -6.41 -30.19
C LYS A 8 -7.41 -5.19 -30.55
N THR A 9 -8.28 -5.30 -31.54
CA THR A 9 -9.18 -4.20 -31.96
C THR A 9 -10.16 -3.82 -30.87
N GLN A 10 -10.70 -4.80 -30.13
CA GLN A 10 -11.55 -4.53 -28.97
C GLN A 10 -10.79 -3.84 -27.87
N LEU A 11 -9.53 -4.22 -27.62
CA LEU A 11 -8.68 -3.56 -26.64
C LEU A 11 -8.50 -2.09 -26.98
N THR A 12 -8.02 -1.79 -28.19
CA THR A 12 -7.82 -0.42 -28.67
C THR A 12 -9.08 0.44 -28.47
N ARG A 13 -10.23 -0.05 -28.94
CA ARG A 13 -11.50 0.67 -28.79
C ARG A 13 -11.91 0.90 -27.34
N LYS A 14 -11.61 -0.03 -26.43
CA LYS A 14 -11.89 0.12 -25.00
C LYS A 14 -10.96 1.15 -24.37
N LEU A 15 -9.67 1.13 -24.72
CA LEU A 15 -8.69 2.12 -24.24
C LEU A 15 -9.05 3.53 -24.73
N GLU A 16 -9.39 3.70 -26.00
CA GLU A 16 -9.84 5.00 -26.55
C GLU A 16 -11.06 5.56 -25.79
N LYS A 17 -12.04 4.68 -25.49
CA LYS A 17 -13.18 5.08 -24.66
C LYS A 17 -12.78 5.48 -23.24
N THR A 18 -11.81 4.79 -22.67
CA THR A 18 -11.30 5.11 -21.33
C THR A 18 -10.56 6.45 -21.33
N VAL A 19 -9.72 6.72 -22.34
CA VAL A 19 -9.09 8.02 -22.53
C VAL A 19 -10.12 9.13 -22.66
N SER A 20 -11.08 8.96 -23.58
CA SER A 20 -12.17 9.95 -23.79
C SER A 20 -13.03 10.17 -22.54
N TYR A 21 -13.16 9.17 -21.67
CA TYR A 21 -13.81 9.32 -20.37
C TYR A 21 -12.95 10.17 -19.42
N LEU A 22 -11.66 9.88 -19.33
CA LEU A 22 -10.73 10.59 -18.45
C LEU A 22 -10.59 12.07 -18.84
N ASP A 23 -10.54 12.38 -20.14
CA ASP A 23 -10.49 13.75 -20.66
C ASP A 23 -11.69 14.61 -20.25
N LYS A 24 -12.82 13.98 -19.94
CA LYS A 24 -14.05 14.65 -19.49
C LYS A 24 -14.20 14.71 -17.98
N CYS A 25 -13.33 14.04 -17.24
CA CYS A 25 -13.39 14.02 -15.78
C CYS A 25 -12.86 15.34 -15.20
N TYR A 26 -13.52 15.88 -14.21
CA TYR A 26 -13.00 16.99 -13.40
C TYR A 26 -12.24 16.47 -12.17
N GLN A 27 -11.43 17.32 -11.57
CA GLN A 27 -10.68 16.97 -10.37
C GLN A 27 -11.64 16.64 -9.20
N GLY A 28 -11.38 15.53 -8.51
CA GLY A 28 -12.22 15.06 -7.41
C GLY A 28 -13.42 14.20 -7.86
N GLN A 29 -13.66 14.04 -9.15
CA GLN A 29 -14.71 13.15 -9.62
C GLN A 29 -14.38 11.69 -9.32
N LYS A 30 -15.34 10.98 -8.69
CA LYS A 30 -15.25 9.53 -8.52
C LYS A 30 -15.24 8.82 -9.87
N ASN A 31 -14.18 8.05 -10.12
CA ASN A 31 -14.07 7.28 -11.35
C ASN A 31 -15.02 6.09 -11.37
N ASN A 32 -15.41 5.65 -12.56
CA ASN A 32 -16.15 4.41 -12.70
C ASN A 32 -15.29 3.19 -12.29
N LYS A 33 -15.96 2.08 -11.99
CA LYS A 33 -15.30 0.85 -11.46
C LYS A 33 -14.16 0.34 -12.34
N GLN A 34 -14.29 0.41 -13.67
CA GLN A 34 -13.24 -0.07 -14.59
C GLN A 34 -12.00 0.81 -14.54
N VAL A 35 -12.16 2.12 -14.49
CA VAL A 35 -11.05 3.07 -14.36
C VAL A 35 -10.38 2.94 -13.00
N GLN A 36 -11.14 2.71 -11.92
CA GLN A 36 -10.56 2.43 -10.60
C GLN A 36 -9.71 1.16 -10.61
N GLN A 37 -10.18 0.09 -11.25
CA GLN A 37 -9.40 -1.15 -11.40
C GLN A 37 -8.11 -0.92 -12.20
N ILE A 38 -8.15 -0.18 -13.30
CA ILE A 38 -6.94 0.16 -14.08
C ILE A 38 -5.96 0.96 -13.24
N LYS A 39 -6.43 1.96 -12.50
CA LYS A 39 -5.58 2.75 -11.60
C LYS A 39 -4.94 1.88 -10.51
N GLY A 40 -5.70 0.96 -9.93
CA GLY A 40 -5.18 0.00 -8.96
C GLY A 40 -4.07 -0.87 -9.56
N MET A 41 -4.29 -1.46 -10.73
CA MET A 41 -3.29 -2.28 -11.44
C MET A 41 -2.02 -1.48 -11.78
N LEU A 42 -2.16 -0.21 -12.19
CA LEU A 42 -0.99 0.66 -12.44
C LEU A 42 -0.20 0.92 -11.16
N ARG A 43 -0.89 1.18 -10.04
CA ARG A 43 -0.22 1.36 -8.73
C ARG A 43 0.51 0.11 -8.26
N GLU A 44 -0.11 -1.06 -8.40
CA GLU A 44 0.54 -2.33 -8.10
C GLU A 44 1.79 -2.54 -8.96
N PHE A 45 1.70 -2.25 -10.25
CA PHE A 45 2.82 -2.35 -11.18
C PHE A 45 3.95 -1.35 -10.86
N GLU A 46 3.62 -0.10 -10.52
CA GLU A 46 4.60 0.90 -10.08
C GLU A 46 5.35 0.42 -8.82
N GLU A 47 4.64 -0.14 -7.85
CA GLU A 47 5.22 -0.70 -6.63
C GLU A 47 6.14 -1.90 -6.92
N GLU A 48 5.71 -2.82 -7.78
CA GLU A 48 6.52 -3.95 -8.22
C GLU A 48 7.81 -3.50 -8.93
N LEU A 49 7.76 -2.44 -9.74
CA LEU A 49 8.94 -1.87 -10.38
C LEU A 49 9.92 -1.30 -9.37
N VAL A 50 9.44 -0.54 -8.37
CA VAL A 50 10.27 0.02 -7.31
C VAL A 50 11.00 -1.07 -6.55
N TRP A 51 10.28 -2.08 -6.06
CA TRP A 51 10.88 -3.18 -5.31
C TRP A 51 11.82 -4.04 -6.15
N SER A 52 11.47 -4.27 -7.42
CA SER A 52 12.33 -5.01 -8.36
C SER A 52 13.64 -4.27 -8.64
N HIS A 53 13.61 -2.93 -8.67
CA HIS A 53 14.83 -2.11 -8.79
C HIS A 53 15.81 -2.38 -7.63
N TYR A 54 15.29 -2.65 -6.43
CA TYR A 54 16.09 -3.02 -5.25
C TYR A 54 16.35 -4.53 -5.13
N GLY A 55 16.00 -5.33 -6.14
CA GLY A 55 16.31 -6.76 -6.20
C GLY A 55 15.27 -7.67 -5.53
N VAL A 56 14.13 -7.14 -5.10
CA VAL A 56 13.01 -7.95 -4.59
C VAL A 56 12.32 -8.61 -5.78
N GLN A 57 12.04 -9.91 -5.70
CA GLN A 57 11.33 -10.60 -6.77
C GLN A 57 9.83 -10.32 -6.68
N VAL A 58 9.17 -10.16 -7.83
CA VAL A 58 7.71 -9.86 -7.88
C VAL A 58 6.87 -10.90 -7.11
N LYS A 59 7.29 -12.16 -7.09
CA LYS A 59 6.63 -13.23 -6.33
C LYS A 59 6.62 -13.00 -4.80
N ASP A 60 7.56 -12.18 -4.31
CA ASP A 60 7.71 -11.86 -2.88
C ASP A 60 6.96 -10.56 -2.51
N ILE A 61 6.22 -9.99 -3.46
CA ILE A 61 5.39 -8.79 -3.28
C ILE A 61 3.93 -9.22 -3.20
N SER A 62 3.25 -8.87 -2.12
CA SER A 62 1.84 -9.19 -1.91
C SER A 62 0.98 -7.94 -1.80
N HIS A 63 0.02 -7.80 -2.70
CA HIS A 63 -0.94 -6.70 -2.70
C HIS A 63 -2.21 -7.11 -1.95
N LEU A 64 -2.36 -6.69 -0.70
CA LEU A 64 -3.49 -7.09 0.16
C LEU A 64 -4.82 -6.45 -0.23
N ARG A 65 -4.80 -5.33 -0.99
CA ARG A 65 -5.99 -4.63 -1.50
C ARG A 65 -7.04 -4.35 -0.43
N LEU A 66 -6.59 -3.82 0.71
CA LEU A 66 -7.44 -3.53 1.85
C LEU A 66 -8.60 -2.61 1.49
N GLY A 67 -9.72 -2.73 2.21
CA GLY A 67 -11.01 -2.16 1.81
C GLY A 67 -11.11 -0.65 1.83
N PHE A 68 -10.22 0.06 2.48
CA PHE A 68 -10.24 1.53 2.55
C PHE A 68 -9.45 2.24 1.45
N TYR A 69 -8.83 1.51 0.50
CA TYR A 69 -8.17 2.08 -0.68
C TYR A 69 -9.12 2.15 -1.89
N LYS A 70 -10.28 2.77 -1.74
CA LYS A 70 -11.30 2.84 -2.79
C LYS A 70 -11.35 4.15 -3.57
N GLY A 71 -10.54 5.13 -3.18
CA GLY A 71 -10.51 6.45 -3.82
C GLY A 71 -11.79 7.28 -3.57
N ASP A 72 -12.51 6.98 -2.49
CA ASP A 72 -13.65 7.76 -2.01
C ASP A 72 -13.19 8.91 -1.12
N VAL A 73 -13.99 9.96 -1.01
CA VAL A 73 -13.73 11.11 -0.14
C VAL A 73 -13.72 10.70 1.33
N PHE A 74 -14.56 9.74 1.69
CA PHE A 74 -14.63 9.16 3.03
C PHE A 74 -14.17 7.71 2.96
N ASN A 75 -13.08 7.41 3.66
CA ASN A 75 -12.59 6.06 3.79
C ASN A 75 -13.40 5.29 4.83
N GLU A 76 -13.75 4.05 4.52
CA GLU A 76 -14.39 3.14 5.46
C GLU A 76 -13.47 2.88 6.67
N GLN A 77 -14.06 2.51 7.80
CA GLN A 77 -13.29 2.06 8.96
C GLN A 77 -12.74 0.64 8.71
N PRO A 78 -11.60 0.28 9.32
CA PRO A 78 -11.08 -1.07 9.24
C PRO A 78 -12.09 -2.10 9.74
N GLU A 79 -12.22 -3.19 8.99
CA GLU A 79 -13.03 -4.36 9.36
C GLU A 79 -12.15 -5.59 9.52
N PHE A 80 -12.47 -6.43 10.50
CA PHE A 80 -11.64 -7.60 10.81
C PHE A 80 -11.43 -8.52 9.61
N SER A 81 -12.52 -9.00 9.00
CA SER A 81 -12.47 -9.99 7.91
C SER A 81 -11.88 -9.45 6.61
N ARG A 82 -12.00 -8.14 6.39
CA ARG A 82 -11.55 -7.50 5.15
C ARG A 82 -10.12 -6.96 5.24
N ASP A 83 -9.74 -6.39 6.40
CA ASP A 83 -8.50 -5.62 6.53
C ASP A 83 -7.51 -6.23 7.52
N VAL A 84 -7.96 -6.90 8.59
CA VAL A 84 -7.08 -7.49 9.62
C VAL A 84 -6.73 -8.94 9.28
N GLU A 85 -7.70 -9.74 8.93
CA GLU A 85 -7.53 -11.17 8.66
C GLU A 85 -6.51 -11.46 7.52
N PRO A 86 -6.50 -10.74 6.39
CA PRO A 86 -5.48 -10.93 5.36
C PRO A 86 -4.06 -10.63 5.85
N ILE A 87 -3.90 -9.60 6.70
CA ILE A 87 -2.61 -9.27 7.31
C ILE A 87 -2.19 -10.38 8.29
N LEU A 88 -3.09 -10.81 9.15
CA LEU A 88 -2.83 -11.89 10.11
C LEU A 88 -2.42 -13.18 9.41
N LYS A 89 -3.09 -13.53 8.31
CA LYS A 89 -2.75 -14.69 7.50
C LYS A 89 -1.33 -14.57 6.94
N LEU A 90 -0.98 -13.41 6.40
CA LEU A 90 0.35 -13.16 5.86
C LEU A 90 1.43 -13.22 6.96
N LEU A 91 1.17 -12.66 8.14
CA LEU A 91 2.09 -12.73 9.27
C LEU A 91 2.33 -14.17 9.72
N LYS A 92 1.30 -15.00 9.77
CA LYS A 92 1.40 -16.43 10.12
C LYS A 92 2.13 -17.25 9.06
N GLU A 93 1.99 -16.88 7.78
CA GLU A 93 2.64 -17.56 6.67
C GLU A 93 4.14 -17.22 6.58
N LEU A 94 4.48 -15.93 6.72
CA LEU A 94 5.85 -15.44 6.55
C LEU A 94 6.68 -15.50 7.82
N GLU A 95 6.03 -15.48 8.99
CA GLU A 95 6.70 -15.43 10.30
C GLU A 95 7.84 -14.40 10.37
N PRO A 96 7.60 -13.14 10.04
CA PRO A 96 8.64 -12.13 9.94
C PRO A 96 9.30 -11.87 11.30
N THR A 97 10.59 -11.57 11.28
CA THR A 97 11.34 -11.09 12.46
C THR A 97 11.38 -9.57 12.55
N ILE A 98 11.08 -8.89 11.44
CA ILE A 98 11.00 -7.43 11.36
C ILE A 98 9.74 -7.06 10.58
N ILE A 99 8.96 -6.13 11.11
CA ILE A 99 7.86 -5.45 10.42
C ILE A 99 8.22 -3.97 10.33
N SER A 100 8.31 -3.45 9.12
CA SER A 100 8.48 -2.00 8.90
C SER A 100 7.18 -1.39 8.41
N MET A 101 6.73 -0.31 9.06
CA MET A 101 5.46 0.33 8.73
C MET A 101 5.46 1.83 9.02
N ALA A 102 4.60 2.57 8.32
CA ALA A 102 4.35 3.95 8.66
C ALA A 102 3.71 4.03 10.06
N MET A 103 4.37 4.72 10.99
CA MET A 103 3.92 4.86 12.38
C MET A 103 3.47 6.28 12.63
N ASP A 104 2.18 6.50 12.56
CA ASP A 104 1.54 7.78 12.81
C ASP A 104 0.36 7.60 13.80
N PRO A 105 0.65 7.31 15.08
CA PRO A 105 -0.38 7.03 16.08
C PRO A 105 -1.25 8.25 16.39
N GLU A 106 -0.78 9.45 16.09
CA GLU A 106 -1.51 10.70 16.29
C GLU A 106 -2.48 11.02 15.15
N GLY A 107 -2.43 10.24 14.06
CA GLY A 107 -3.28 10.47 12.88
C GLY A 107 -2.98 11.79 12.19
N SER A 108 -1.74 12.24 12.25
CA SER A 108 -1.28 13.52 11.71
C SER A 108 -1.10 13.53 10.19
N GLY A 109 -0.97 12.35 9.60
CA GLY A 109 -0.86 12.12 8.16
C GLY A 109 -2.18 11.69 7.52
N PRO A 110 -2.13 11.10 6.32
CA PRO A 110 -3.33 10.58 5.65
C PRO A 110 -4.05 9.52 6.47
N ASP A 111 -5.37 9.63 6.57
CA ASP A 111 -6.25 8.72 7.30
C ASP A 111 -6.03 7.23 6.95
N THR A 112 -5.70 6.94 5.69
CA THR A 112 -5.37 5.57 5.25
C THR A 112 -4.14 5.00 5.94
N HIS A 113 -3.12 5.80 6.23
CA HIS A 113 -1.92 5.35 6.95
C HIS A 113 -2.27 4.95 8.39
N TYR A 114 -3.09 5.76 9.06
CA TYR A 114 -3.56 5.44 10.40
C TYR A 114 -4.41 4.15 10.42
N LYS A 115 -5.28 3.95 9.44
CA LYS A 115 -6.08 2.72 9.31
C LYS A 115 -5.24 1.47 9.03
N VAL A 116 -4.20 1.60 8.22
CA VAL A 116 -3.22 0.52 8.01
C VAL A 116 -2.51 0.18 9.31
N LEU A 117 -2.03 1.20 10.04
CA LEU A 117 -1.39 1.02 11.34
C LEU A 117 -2.31 0.28 12.33
N GLN A 118 -3.58 0.68 12.44
CA GLN A 118 -4.56 0.01 13.29
C GLN A 118 -4.76 -1.47 12.88
N SER A 119 -4.88 -1.74 11.57
CA SER A 119 -5.08 -3.10 11.06
C SER A 119 -3.87 -4.00 11.32
N ILE A 120 -2.65 -3.49 11.15
CA ILE A 120 -1.40 -4.20 11.45
C ILE A 120 -1.28 -4.45 12.97
N ALA A 121 -1.51 -3.42 13.78
CA ALA A 121 -1.43 -3.54 15.24
C ALA A 121 -2.39 -4.60 15.78
N GLU A 122 -3.63 -4.63 15.28
CA GLU A 122 -4.60 -5.66 15.67
C GLU A 122 -4.19 -7.04 15.20
N ALA A 123 -3.68 -7.20 13.99
CA ALA A 123 -3.19 -8.48 13.48
C ALA A 123 -2.01 -9.00 14.31
N VAL A 124 -1.05 -8.14 14.67
CA VAL A 124 0.09 -8.49 15.53
C VAL A 124 -0.39 -8.85 16.94
N ARG A 125 -1.35 -8.10 17.50
CA ARG A 125 -1.94 -8.39 18.82
C ARG A 125 -2.55 -9.79 18.86
N ILE A 126 -3.29 -10.18 17.83
CA ILE A 126 -3.90 -11.51 17.74
C ILE A 126 -2.83 -12.59 17.56
N TRP A 127 -1.87 -12.35 16.68
CA TRP A 127 -0.76 -13.28 16.45
C TRP A 127 0.04 -13.55 17.73
N GLY A 128 0.28 -12.51 18.54
CA GLY A 128 0.95 -12.61 19.83
C GLY A 128 0.20 -13.41 20.90
N GLN A 129 -1.10 -13.69 20.72
CA GLN A 129 -1.85 -14.59 21.59
C GLN A 129 -1.56 -16.07 21.29
N GLU A 130 -1.09 -16.36 20.07
CA GLU A 130 -0.84 -17.72 19.59
C GLU A 130 0.65 -18.06 19.54
N LYS A 131 1.53 -17.04 19.46
CA LYS A 131 2.97 -17.20 19.29
C LYS A 131 3.75 -16.21 20.15
N ASP A 132 4.89 -16.65 20.69
CA ASP A 132 5.83 -15.74 21.33
C ASP A 132 6.47 -14.83 20.29
N LEU A 133 6.25 -13.53 20.44
CA LEU A 133 6.76 -12.46 19.57
C LEU A 133 7.92 -11.67 20.20
N SER A 134 8.58 -12.19 21.23
CA SER A 134 9.68 -11.51 21.94
C SER A 134 10.83 -11.09 21.01
N ASN A 135 11.04 -11.81 19.91
CA ASN A 135 12.05 -11.53 18.90
C ASN A 135 11.56 -10.66 17.74
N LEU A 136 10.27 -10.33 17.69
CA LEU A 136 9.72 -9.47 16.65
C LEU A 136 10.16 -8.02 16.88
N LYS A 137 10.72 -7.39 15.86
CA LYS A 137 11.06 -5.97 15.84
C LYS A 137 10.07 -5.21 14.98
N ILE A 138 9.54 -4.12 15.50
CA ILE A 138 8.69 -3.21 14.73
C ILE A 138 9.47 -1.93 14.47
N TRP A 139 9.72 -1.66 13.18
CA TRP A 139 10.37 -0.43 12.73
C TRP A 139 9.31 0.56 12.26
N GLY A 140 9.04 1.55 13.09
CA GLY A 140 8.15 2.64 12.75
C GLY A 140 8.89 3.74 12.00
N TYR A 141 8.40 4.14 10.83
CA TYR A 141 8.91 5.33 10.16
C TYR A 141 7.82 6.38 10.02
N ARG A 142 8.21 7.66 10.08
CA ARG A 142 7.33 8.79 9.75
C ARG A 142 7.40 9.06 8.24
N ASN A 143 6.26 9.36 7.68
CA ASN A 143 6.17 9.72 6.28
C ASN A 143 6.57 11.20 6.06
N VAL A 144 6.52 11.68 4.82
CA VAL A 144 6.86 13.05 4.39
C VAL A 144 6.13 14.15 5.18
N TRP A 145 4.99 13.83 5.77
CA TRP A 145 4.14 14.77 6.52
C TRP A 145 4.69 15.10 7.90
N TYR A 146 5.39 14.16 8.55
CA TYR A 146 5.94 14.32 9.88
C TYR A 146 7.28 13.65 10.04
N ARG A 147 8.13 14.21 10.88
CA ARG A 147 9.44 13.67 11.21
C ARG A 147 9.50 13.32 12.69
N TYR A 148 10.26 12.33 13.04
CA TYR A 148 10.72 12.14 14.40
C TYR A 148 11.76 13.22 14.73
N ASP A 149 11.76 13.71 15.95
CA ASP A 149 12.89 14.46 16.44
C ASP A 149 14.12 13.54 16.49
N ALA A 150 15.30 14.12 16.27
CA ALA A 150 16.54 13.32 16.28
C ALA A 150 16.75 12.58 17.60
N SER A 151 16.22 13.11 18.71
CA SER A 151 16.23 12.50 20.05
C SER A 151 15.30 11.30 20.20
N GLU A 152 14.32 11.16 19.31
CA GLU A 152 13.31 10.07 19.32
C GLU A 152 13.66 8.96 18.33
N ALA A 153 14.66 9.17 17.46
CA ALA A 153 15.03 8.21 16.44
C ALA A 153 16.01 7.17 16.99
N ASP A 154 15.57 5.92 17.09
CA ASP A 154 16.41 4.79 17.49
C ASP A 154 17.33 4.31 16.36
N LEU A 155 16.94 4.53 15.11
CA LEU A 155 17.67 4.10 13.92
C LEU A 155 17.72 5.21 12.89
N MET A 156 18.93 5.56 12.44
CA MET A 156 19.13 6.50 11.33
C MET A 156 19.79 5.77 10.16
N ILE A 157 19.14 5.79 9.02
CA ILE A 157 19.64 5.18 7.78
C ILE A 157 20.23 6.28 6.89
N PRO A 158 21.55 6.28 6.62
CA PRO A 158 22.13 7.26 5.72
C PRO A 158 21.71 7.00 4.28
N VAL A 159 21.22 8.03 3.60
CA VAL A 159 20.83 7.97 2.19
C VAL A 159 21.76 8.85 1.38
N SER A 160 22.41 8.29 0.36
CA SER A 160 23.30 9.06 -0.52
C SER A 160 22.51 9.93 -1.50
N LEU A 161 23.15 10.98 -2.00
CA LEU A 161 22.55 11.82 -3.08
C LEU A 161 22.25 11.00 -4.34
N ASN A 162 23.08 10.00 -4.65
CA ASN A 162 22.85 9.11 -5.79
C ASN A 162 21.58 8.26 -5.60
N SER A 163 21.36 7.74 -4.39
CA SER A 163 20.14 7.00 -4.08
C SER A 163 18.89 7.89 -4.17
N MET A 164 19.00 9.15 -3.75
CA MET A 164 17.90 10.12 -3.90
C MET A 164 17.64 10.48 -5.38
N SER A 165 18.68 10.53 -6.21
CA SER A 165 18.56 10.79 -7.64
C SER A 165 17.80 9.67 -8.35
N SER A 166 18.14 8.40 -8.02
CA SER A 166 17.47 7.22 -8.59
C SER A 166 15.98 7.10 -8.23
N LEU A 167 15.54 7.77 -7.16
CA LEU A 167 14.11 7.80 -6.78
C LEU A 167 13.29 8.84 -7.57
N ARG A 168 13.96 9.70 -8.35
CA ARG A 168 13.30 10.76 -9.15
C ARG A 168 13.13 10.40 -10.62
N GLU A 169 13.79 9.37 -11.09
CA GLU A 169 13.70 8.83 -12.44
C GLU A 169 12.61 7.76 -12.54
#